data_01df2cde2f30bed5a67cebc8f9d0fc71
#
_entry.id   01df2cde2f30bed5a67cebc8f9d0fc71
#
_cell.length_a   1.000
_cell.length_b   1.000
_cell.length_c   1.000
_cell.angle_alpha   90.00
_cell.angle_beta   90.00
_cell.angle_gamma   90.00
#
_symmetry.space_group_name_H-M   'P 1'
#
loop_
_entity.id
_entity.type
_entity.pdbx_description
1 polymer ?
#
loop_
_entity_poly.entity_id
_entity_poly.type
_entity_poly.pdbx_seq_one_letter_code
_entity_poly.pdbx_strand_id
1 'polypeptide(L)'
;MAAAQAHAGQHKWNFGAGPAMIPRPVLERAQAEFLNYQSTGLSLMELSHRSQPYEDLNNKAQAQLRQLLKVPDNYKIIFMQGGGHTQFAAAVYNLIAWRHHQNGAKGDWRQIPVDYVVTGSWSAKAAEEAKRLGANLRVVCDAKKVLGAYTGIPAEETWATSDPQGATRQADAEAGQKPAYLYYCDNETVNGVEFPFVPSLHDPAVPLVCDMSSNILSRPVDVSKFGVIYAGAQKNIGPAGVSVVIIREDLLQTSELKDGLQPVPLMLDYKTMVKNNSLYNTPPMFAIYMSSLVFDWLLDPSAQRVQDGDASIYPHSSFVGVEAAQARNERKASKLYKALEDSRFCRIVVQDKAARSKMNIPFRISATPKGDSSATTDKKKDEEMEAAFVAQAEAKGLLQLAGHRSVGGIRASIYNAMTEEGVDVLIAYLKEFESQY
;
A
#
# COMPACT_ATOMS: atom_id res chain seq x y z
N MET A 1 8.07 25.86 31.87
CA MET A 1 9.26 25.07 31.56
C MET A 1 9.33 23.80 32.41
N ALA A 2 8.31 22.92 32.33
CA ALA A 2 8.28 21.72 33.16
C ALA A 2 7.66 20.50 32.42
N ALA A 3 7.66 20.48 31.08
CA ALA A 3 7.04 19.40 30.31
C ALA A 3 8.01 18.63 29.39
N ALA A 4 9.32 18.86 29.51
CA ALA A 4 10.33 18.23 28.67
C ALA A 4 11.10 17.07 29.38
N GLN A 5 10.66 16.67 30.57
CA GLN A 5 11.23 15.52 31.28
C GLN A 5 10.17 14.43 31.38
N ALA A 6 10.03 13.62 30.40
CA ALA A 6 9.51 12.27 30.61
C ALA A 6 9.55 11.49 29.31
N HIS A 7 10.07 10.35 29.42
CA HIS A 7 10.16 9.18 28.57
C HIS A 7 11.54 8.93 27.94
N ALA A 8 12.56 8.89 28.77
CA ALA A 8 13.70 8.01 28.57
C ALA A 8 13.25 6.55 28.81
N GLY A 9 12.12 6.18 28.22
CA GLY A 9 11.73 4.78 28.06
C GLY A 9 12.56 4.16 26.95
N GLN A 10 12.92 2.90 27.09
CA GLN A 10 13.58 2.12 26.06
C GLN A 10 12.90 2.37 24.70
N HIS A 11 13.67 2.71 23.66
CA HIS A 11 13.11 2.93 22.33
C HIS A 11 12.34 1.71 21.86
N LYS A 12 11.11 1.92 21.37
CA LYS A 12 10.23 0.85 20.90
C LYS A 12 10.11 0.89 19.38
N TRP A 13 10.27 -0.27 18.76
CA TRP A 13 10.18 -0.44 17.33
C TRP A 13 8.83 -1.04 16.93
N ASN A 14 8.05 -0.30 16.13
CA ASN A 14 6.74 -0.77 15.66
C ASN A 14 6.84 -1.42 14.28
N PHE A 15 6.73 -2.74 14.22
CA PHE A 15 6.71 -3.55 12.98
C PHE A 15 5.29 -3.80 12.46
N GLY A 16 4.30 -3.06 12.94
CA GLY A 16 2.90 -3.23 12.56
C GLY A 16 2.64 -2.93 11.08
N ALA A 17 1.72 -3.69 10.51
CA ALA A 17 1.36 -3.58 9.09
C ALA A 17 0.45 -2.38 8.76
N GLY A 18 0.05 -1.64 9.76
CA GLY A 18 -0.78 -0.44 9.66
C GLY A 18 -1.92 -0.43 10.69
N PRO A 19 -2.09 0.67 11.44
CA PRO A 19 -1.27 1.89 11.39
C PRO A 19 0.21 1.62 11.68
N ALA A 20 1.06 2.17 10.82
CA ALA A 20 2.51 1.93 10.86
C ALA A 20 3.25 3.02 11.66
N MET A 21 4.54 2.82 11.79
CA MET A 21 5.44 3.82 12.35
C MET A 21 5.39 5.12 11.52
N ILE A 22 5.44 6.28 12.20
CA ILE A 22 5.57 7.60 11.58
C ILE A 22 6.97 8.13 11.92
N PRO A 23 7.66 8.83 11.00
CA PRO A 23 8.98 9.37 11.28
C PRO A 23 8.98 10.27 12.51
N ARG A 24 9.95 10.09 13.41
CA ARG A 24 10.04 10.84 14.67
C ARG A 24 10.06 12.36 14.47
N PRO A 25 10.82 12.93 13.50
CA PRO A 25 10.79 14.37 13.24
C PRO A 25 9.40 14.89 12.81
N VAL A 26 8.62 14.08 12.12
CA VAL A 26 7.22 14.42 11.75
C VAL A 26 6.34 14.54 12.98
N LEU A 27 6.45 13.60 13.92
CA LEU A 27 5.69 13.64 15.18
C LEU A 27 6.08 14.84 16.06
N GLU A 28 7.37 15.14 16.15
CA GLU A 28 7.89 16.29 16.91
C GLU A 28 7.42 17.63 16.32
N ARG A 29 7.44 17.75 15.01
CA ARG A 29 6.89 18.95 14.34
C ARG A 29 5.39 19.08 14.56
N ALA A 30 4.64 18.00 14.42
CA ALA A 30 3.20 18.01 14.70
C ALA A 30 2.89 18.39 16.16
N GLN A 31 3.68 17.90 17.12
CA GLN A 31 3.56 18.26 18.52
C GLN A 31 3.81 19.76 18.74
N ALA A 32 4.81 20.33 18.10
CA ALA A 32 5.15 21.75 18.23
C ALA A 32 4.04 22.67 17.66
N GLU A 33 3.40 22.26 16.57
CA GLU A 33 2.35 23.03 15.89
C GLU A 33 0.93 22.70 16.41
N PHE A 34 0.77 21.74 17.33
CA PHE A 34 -0.51 21.14 17.70
C PHE A 34 -1.53 22.15 18.25
N LEU A 35 -1.10 23.07 19.11
CA LEU A 35 -1.98 24.08 19.74
C LEU A 35 -2.08 25.38 18.92
N ASN A 36 -1.14 25.62 18.02
CA ASN A 36 -1.05 26.89 17.29
C ASN A 36 -0.47 26.66 15.89
N TYR A 37 -1.32 26.22 14.98
CA TYR A 37 -0.92 25.94 13.61
C TYR A 37 -0.49 27.21 12.89
N GLN A 38 0.77 27.27 12.46
CA GLN A 38 1.35 28.39 11.69
C GLN A 38 1.01 29.79 12.27
N SER A 39 1.00 29.89 13.59
CA SER A 39 0.70 31.16 14.32
C SER A 39 -0.71 31.72 14.07
N THR A 40 -1.66 30.90 13.69
CA THR A 40 -3.07 31.28 13.52
C THR A 40 -3.78 31.56 14.85
N GLY A 41 -3.18 31.16 15.97
CA GLY A 41 -3.83 31.20 17.30
C GLY A 41 -4.77 30.00 17.56
N LEU A 42 -4.96 29.11 16.59
CA LEU A 42 -5.84 27.94 16.67
C LEU A 42 -5.06 26.65 16.35
N SER A 43 -5.53 25.53 16.88
CA SER A 43 -5.12 24.22 16.40
C SER A 43 -5.65 23.99 14.98
N LEU A 44 -4.90 23.25 14.16
CA LEU A 44 -5.41 22.83 12.85
C LEU A 44 -6.77 22.13 12.92
N MET A 45 -7.03 21.40 14.03
CA MET A 45 -8.29 20.67 14.23
C MET A 45 -9.50 21.59 14.46
N GLU A 46 -9.27 22.85 14.79
CA GLU A 46 -10.30 23.86 15.03
C GLU A 46 -10.53 24.77 13.83
N LEU A 47 -9.64 24.74 12.83
CA LEU A 47 -9.77 25.52 11.61
C LEU A 47 -10.93 25.04 10.75
N SER A 48 -11.61 25.96 10.07
CA SER A 48 -12.54 25.59 9.01
C SER A 48 -11.78 25.00 7.82
N HIS A 49 -12.26 23.88 7.27
CA HIS A 49 -11.72 23.33 6.01
C HIS A 49 -11.91 24.26 4.80
N ARG A 50 -12.66 25.35 4.95
CA ARG A 50 -12.85 26.40 3.94
C ARG A 50 -12.03 27.66 4.24
N SER A 51 -11.18 27.62 5.25
CA SER A 51 -10.26 28.72 5.54
C SER A 51 -9.03 28.65 4.64
N GLN A 52 -8.47 29.83 4.33
CA GLN A 52 -7.27 29.91 3.50
C GLN A 52 -6.10 29.07 4.04
N PRO A 53 -5.78 29.07 5.37
CA PRO A 53 -4.67 28.23 5.87
C PRO A 53 -4.88 26.73 5.63
N TYR A 54 -6.12 26.25 5.64
CA TYR A 54 -6.37 24.85 5.35
C TYR A 54 -6.36 24.55 3.85
N GLU A 55 -6.90 25.44 3.03
CA GLU A 55 -6.84 25.32 1.56
C GLU A 55 -5.39 25.28 1.06
N ASP A 56 -4.54 26.14 1.63
CA ASP A 56 -3.10 26.16 1.34
C ASP A 56 -2.43 24.84 1.73
N LEU A 57 -2.76 24.26 2.89
CA LEU A 57 -2.28 22.96 3.32
C LEU A 57 -2.71 21.85 2.35
N ASN A 58 -3.99 21.81 1.97
CA ASN A 58 -4.53 20.82 1.07
C ASN A 58 -3.84 20.87 -0.31
N ASN A 59 -3.65 22.09 -0.83
CA ASN A 59 -2.96 22.32 -2.10
C ASN A 59 -1.47 21.95 -2.01
N LYS A 60 -0.80 22.32 -0.88
CA LYS A 60 0.58 21.93 -0.62
C LYS A 60 0.75 20.42 -0.61
N ALA A 61 -0.11 19.70 0.10
CA ALA A 61 -0.03 18.24 0.18
C ALA A 61 -0.17 17.56 -1.20
N GLN A 62 -1.07 18.08 -2.05
CA GLN A 62 -1.21 17.59 -3.43
C GLN A 62 0.04 17.89 -4.26
N ALA A 63 0.60 19.12 -4.15
CA ALA A 63 1.80 19.53 -4.88
C ALA A 63 3.02 18.69 -4.48
N GLN A 64 3.20 18.44 -3.19
CA GLN A 64 4.27 17.59 -2.66
C GLN A 64 4.18 16.15 -3.19
N LEU A 65 2.99 15.58 -3.17
CA LEU A 65 2.79 14.21 -3.70
C LEU A 65 3.01 14.16 -5.22
N ARG A 66 2.59 15.21 -5.95
CA ARG A 66 2.88 15.36 -7.38
C ARG A 66 4.38 15.39 -7.65
N GLN A 67 5.13 16.13 -6.84
CA GLN A 67 6.59 16.21 -6.95
C GLN A 67 7.26 14.86 -6.64
N LEU A 68 6.89 14.20 -5.54
CA LEU A 68 7.46 12.91 -5.11
C LEU A 68 7.27 11.80 -6.14
N LEU A 69 6.08 11.71 -6.74
CA LEU A 69 5.74 10.66 -7.70
C LEU A 69 5.84 11.11 -9.16
N LYS A 70 6.28 12.35 -9.40
CA LYS A 70 6.36 12.93 -10.77
C LYS A 70 5.05 12.78 -11.55
N VAL A 71 3.92 13.04 -10.85
CA VAL A 71 2.57 12.84 -11.42
C VAL A 71 2.35 13.79 -12.59
N PRO A 72 2.00 13.31 -13.80
CA PRO A 72 1.75 14.16 -14.96
C PRO A 72 0.59 15.13 -14.76
N ASP A 73 0.55 16.24 -15.52
CA ASP A 73 -0.44 17.31 -15.39
C ASP A 73 -1.88 16.85 -15.72
N ASN A 74 -2.02 15.86 -16.60
CA ASN A 74 -3.29 15.25 -16.98
C ASN A 74 -3.83 14.25 -15.94
N TYR A 75 -3.27 14.26 -14.72
CA TYR A 75 -3.76 13.51 -13.57
C TYR A 75 -4.22 14.44 -12.46
N LYS A 76 -5.30 14.06 -11.78
CA LYS A 76 -5.78 14.72 -10.57
C LYS A 76 -5.38 13.91 -9.34
N ILE A 77 -5.03 14.61 -8.28
CA ILE A 77 -4.74 14.04 -6.96
C ILE A 77 -5.89 14.47 -6.05
N ILE A 78 -6.54 13.52 -5.39
CA ILE A 78 -7.61 13.80 -4.44
C ILE A 78 -7.41 13.04 -3.15
N PHE A 79 -7.86 13.64 -2.05
CA PHE A 79 -7.93 13.02 -0.74
C PHE A 79 -9.36 12.58 -0.45
N MET A 80 -9.52 11.32 -0.09
CA MET A 80 -10.80 10.68 0.18
C MET A 80 -10.80 10.03 1.56
N GLN A 81 -11.96 9.57 2.01
CA GLN A 81 -12.12 8.87 3.28
C GLN A 81 -12.41 7.38 3.05
N GLY A 82 -12.34 6.56 4.10
CA GLY A 82 -12.79 5.17 4.09
C GLY A 82 -11.72 4.11 3.80
N GLY A 83 -10.48 4.50 3.56
CA GLY A 83 -9.38 3.54 3.34
C GLY A 83 -9.47 2.78 2.02
N GLY A 84 -8.67 1.71 1.87
CA GLY A 84 -8.65 0.88 0.67
C GLY A 84 -9.99 0.19 0.36
N HIS A 85 -10.72 -0.23 1.39
CA HIS A 85 -12.02 -0.88 1.18
C HIS A 85 -13.03 0.03 0.46
N THR A 86 -13.06 1.31 0.81
CA THR A 86 -13.94 2.27 0.11
C THR A 86 -13.47 2.47 -1.33
N GLN A 87 -12.16 2.39 -1.59
CA GLN A 87 -11.63 2.51 -2.94
C GLN A 87 -11.91 1.27 -3.80
N PHE A 88 -12.07 0.08 -3.22
CA PHE A 88 -12.56 -1.10 -3.95
C PHE A 88 -13.92 -0.80 -4.61
N ALA A 89 -14.85 -0.25 -3.84
CA ALA A 89 -16.17 0.14 -4.36
C ALA A 89 -16.09 1.34 -5.30
N ALA A 90 -15.35 2.39 -4.96
CA ALA A 90 -15.24 3.60 -5.77
C ALA A 90 -14.72 3.31 -7.18
N ALA A 91 -13.72 2.43 -7.34
CA ALA A 91 -13.22 2.02 -8.64
C ALA A 91 -14.30 1.36 -9.49
N VAL A 92 -15.09 0.45 -8.91
CA VAL A 92 -16.21 -0.21 -9.60
C VAL A 92 -17.23 0.82 -10.10
N TYR A 93 -17.71 1.70 -9.22
CA TYR A 93 -18.72 2.71 -9.59
C TYR A 93 -18.23 3.65 -10.70
N ASN A 94 -17.05 4.24 -10.53
CA ASN A 94 -16.56 5.28 -11.44
C ASN A 94 -16.14 4.70 -12.80
N LEU A 95 -15.44 3.56 -12.82
CA LEU A 95 -14.86 3.07 -14.06
C LEU A 95 -15.84 2.26 -14.91
N ILE A 96 -16.84 1.60 -14.33
CA ILE A 96 -17.95 1.06 -15.12
C ILE A 96 -18.73 2.21 -15.76
N ALA A 97 -19.04 3.28 -15.02
CA ALA A 97 -19.73 4.45 -15.55
C ALA A 97 -18.92 5.14 -16.67
N TRP A 98 -17.60 5.22 -16.51
CA TRP A 98 -16.70 5.71 -17.54
C TRP A 98 -16.72 4.81 -18.79
N ARG A 99 -16.57 3.49 -18.67
CA ARG A 99 -16.58 2.58 -19.81
C ARG A 99 -17.95 2.60 -20.52
N HIS A 100 -19.04 2.66 -19.77
CA HIS A 100 -20.37 2.81 -20.35
C HIS A 100 -20.49 4.11 -21.16
N HIS A 101 -19.93 5.23 -20.67
CA HIS A 101 -19.84 6.47 -21.41
C HIS A 101 -19.05 6.31 -22.72
N GLN A 102 -17.86 5.64 -22.67
CA GLN A 102 -17.04 5.37 -23.86
C GLN A 102 -17.80 4.53 -24.90
N ASN A 103 -18.69 3.65 -24.48
CA ASN A 103 -19.56 2.86 -25.35
C ASN A 103 -20.78 3.67 -25.88
N GLY A 104 -20.79 4.99 -25.74
CA GLY A 104 -21.85 5.88 -26.16
C GLY A 104 -23.10 5.84 -25.27
N ALA A 105 -22.96 5.43 -24.01
CA ALA A 105 -24.01 5.24 -23.01
C ALA A 105 -25.11 4.26 -23.47
N LYS A 106 -24.70 3.22 -24.19
CA LYS A 106 -25.58 2.17 -24.75
C LYS A 106 -25.25 0.80 -24.17
N GLY A 107 -26.26 -0.06 -24.16
CA GLY A 107 -26.13 -1.43 -23.65
C GLY A 107 -26.31 -1.53 -22.14
N ASP A 108 -26.30 -2.78 -21.66
CA ASP A 108 -26.40 -3.08 -20.23
C ASP A 108 -25.01 -2.98 -19.60
N TRP A 109 -24.82 -2.04 -18.68
CA TRP A 109 -23.58 -1.87 -17.94
C TRP A 109 -23.14 -3.13 -17.17
N ARG A 110 -24.10 -4.02 -16.81
CA ARG A 110 -23.83 -5.29 -16.13
C ARG A 110 -23.06 -6.28 -17.00
N GLN A 111 -23.00 -6.04 -18.31
CA GLN A 111 -22.21 -6.84 -19.24
C GLN A 111 -20.77 -6.32 -19.36
N ILE A 112 -20.48 -5.10 -18.88
CA ILE A 112 -19.13 -4.54 -18.93
C ILE A 112 -18.23 -5.30 -17.94
N PRO A 113 -17.21 -6.03 -18.40
CA PRO A 113 -16.37 -6.79 -17.52
C PRO A 113 -15.42 -5.89 -16.70
N VAL A 114 -15.04 -6.39 -15.53
CA VAL A 114 -13.96 -5.84 -14.71
C VAL A 114 -12.96 -6.96 -14.42
N ASP A 115 -11.69 -6.73 -14.76
CA ASP A 115 -10.65 -7.73 -14.68
C ASP A 115 -9.82 -7.58 -13.41
N TYR A 116 -9.53 -8.69 -12.73
CA TYR A 116 -8.78 -8.69 -11.48
C TYR A 116 -7.65 -9.70 -11.49
N VAL A 117 -6.46 -9.24 -11.09
CA VAL A 117 -5.30 -10.08 -10.78
C VAL A 117 -5.26 -10.30 -9.27
N VAL A 118 -5.42 -11.56 -8.84
CA VAL A 118 -5.50 -11.93 -7.42
C VAL A 118 -4.19 -12.63 -7.01
N THR A 119 -3.33 -11.90 -6.31
CA THR A 119 -2.02 -12.39 -5.83
C THR A 119 -1.93 -12.48 -4.32
N GLY A 120 -3.00 -12.13 -3.61
CA GLY A 120 -3.04 -12.19 -2.17
C GLY A 120 -4.41 -11.86 -1.58
N SER A 121 -4.41 -11.61 -0.29
CA SER A 121 -5.64 -11.41 0.50
C SER A 121 -6.36 -10.10 0.16
N TRP A 122 -5.61 -9.05 -0.21
CA TRP A 122 -6.22 -7.74 -0.48
C TRP A 122 -6.82 -7.67 -1.87
N SER A 123 -6.11 -8.16 -2.87
CA SER A 123 -6.67 -8.29 -4.23
C SER A 123 -7.89 -9.23 -4.26
N ALA A 124 -7.88 -10.32 -3.47
CA ALA A 124 -9.05 -11.18 -3.33
C ALA A 124 -10.26 -10.44 -2.76
N LYS A 125 -10.08 -9.63 -1.70
CA LYS A 125 -11.15 -8.82 -1.12
C LYS A 125 -11.68 -7.75 -2.08
N ALA A 126 -10.81 -7.15 -2.87
CA ALA A 126 -11.22 -6.19 -3.88
C ALA A 126 -12.10 -6.86 -4.96
N ALA A 127 -11.74 -8.07 -5.40
CA ALA A 127 -12.54 -8.87 -6.32
C ALA A 127 -13.90 -9.28 -5.70
N GLU A 128 -13.91 -9.68 -4.43
CA GLU A 128 -15.13 -9.99 -3.68
C GLU A 128 -16.07 -8.78 -3.60
N GLU A 129 -15.55 -7.58 -3.36
CA GLU A 129 -16.34 -6.35 -3.34
C GLU A 129 -16.93 -6.02 -4.71
N ALA A 130 -16.15 -6.14 -5.78
CA ALA A 130 -16.67 -5.96 -7.14
C ALA A 130 -17.83 -6.92 -7.44
N LYS A 131 -17.68 -8.19 -7.06
CA LYS A 131 -18.75 -9.19 -7.19
C LYS A 131 -19.98 -8.84 -6.35
N ARG A 132 -19.78 -8.40 -5.09
CA ARG A 132 -20.84 -8.00 -4.17
C ARG A 132 -21.67 -6.83 -4.72
N LEU A 133 -21.02 -5.92 -5.44
CA LEU A 133 -21.67 -4.77 -6.11
C LEU A 133 -22.36 -5.15 -7.42
N GLY A 134 -22.30 -6.42 -7.85
CA GLY A 134 -22.96 -6.89 -9.07
C GLY A 134 -22.19 -6.60 -10.36
N ALA A 135 -20.88 -6.27 -10.27
CA ALA A 135 -20.04 -6.10 -11.44
C ALA A 135 -19.80 -7.45 -12.15
N ASN A 136 -19.62 -7.42 -13.47
CA ASN A 136 -19.23 -8.59 -14.27
C ASN A 136 -17.73 -8.90 -14.01
N LEU A 137 -17.48 -9.54 -12.88
CA LEU A 137 -16.14 -9.85 -12.41
C LEU A 137 -15.50 -10.98 -13.22
N ARG A 138 -14.30 -10.74 -13.74
CA ARG A 138 -13.40 -11.77 -14.26
C ARG A 138 -12.10 -11.79 -13.45
N VAL A 139 -11.78 -12.92 -12.82
CA VAL A 139 -10.47 -13.13 -12.19
C VAL A 139 -9.52 -13.67 -13.23
N VAL A 140 -8.70 -12.77 -13.80
CA VAL A 140 -7.82 -13.08 -14.92
C VAL A 140 -6.54 -13.81 -14.49
N CYS A 141 -6.17 -13.70 -13.22
CA CYS A 141 -5.12 -14.48 -12.59
C CYS A 141 -5.49 -14.71 -11.12
N ASP A 142 -5.38 -15.96 -10.66
CA ASP A 142 -5.50 -16.32 -9.26
C ASP A 142 -4.25 -17.10 -8.85
N ALA A 143 -3.30 -16.41 -8.21
CA ALA A 143 -2.03 -16.99 -7.81
C ALA A 143 -2.20 -18.21 -6.90
N LYS A 144 -3.23 -18.23 -6.05
CA LYS A 144 -3.50 -19.37 -5.18
C LYS A 144 -3.93 -20.61 -5.96
N LYS A 145 -4.71 -20.43 -7.05
CA LYS A 145 -5.10 -21.55 -7.92
C LYS A 145 -3.93 -22.09 -8.71
N VAL A 146 -3.03 -21.21 -9.19
CA VAL A 146 -1.88 -21.60 -10.02
C VAL A 146 -0.74 -22.18 -9.18
N LEU A 147 -0.41 -21.54 -8.03
CA LEU A 147 0.76 -21.88 -7.22
C LEU A 147 0.41 -22.69 -5.95
N GLY A 148 -0.88 -22.95 -5.68
CA GLY A 148 -1.35 -23.61 -4.47
C GLY A 148 -1.48 -22.68 -3.26
N ALA A 149 -0.74 -21.54 -3.24
CA ALA A 149 -0.77 -20.52 -2.21
C ALA A 149 -0.33 -19.17 -2.78
N TYR A 150 -0.49 -18.09 -2.00
CA TYR A 150 0.02 -16.77 -2.34
C TYR A 150 1.52 -16.66 -2.01
N THR A 151 2.38 -17.24 -2.82
CA THR A 151 3.84 -17.34 -2.60
C THR A 151 4.67 -16.70 -3.71
N GLY A 152 4.00 -16.09 -4.69
CA GLY A 152 4.61 -15.45 -5.84
C GLY A 152 3.56 -14.93 -6.82
N ILE A 153 3.99 -14.53 -8.00
CA ILE A 153 3.15 -14.00 -9.08
C ILE A 153 3.28 -14.97 -10.26
N PRO A 154 2.18 -15.57 -10.73
CA PRO A 154 2.20 -16.37 -11.95
C PRO A 154 2.70 -15.55 -13.15
N ALA A 155 3.38 -16.18 -14.09
CA ALA A 155 3.89 -15.52 -15.28
C ALA A 155 2.76 -14.85 -16.07
N GLU A 156 2.99 -13.61 -16.51
CA GLU A 156 1.93 -12.75 -17.09
C GLU A 156 1.28 -13.38 -18.33
N GLU A 157 2.03 -14.16 -19.09
CA GLU A 157 1.54 -14.87 -20.28
C GLU A 157 0.46 -15.92 -19.94
N THR A 158 0.37 -16.30 -18.64
CA THR A 158 -0.63 -17.28 -18.18
C THR A 158 -1.90 -16.62 -17.65
N TRP A 159 -1.91 -15.28 -17.58
CA TRP A 159 -3.09 -14.62 -17.03
C TRP A 159 -4.24 -14.64 -18.01
N ALA A 160 -5.37 -14.77 -17.65
CA ALA A 160 -6.72 -14.92 -18.11
C ALA A 160 -7.05 -14.81 -19.54
N THR A 161 -6.07 -14.66 -20.06
CA THR A 161 -5.79 -15.35 -21.23
C THR A 161 -5.58 -16.84 -20.94
N SER A 162 -5.64 -17.23 -19.69
CA SER A 162 -5.66 -18.60 -19.21
C SER A 162 -7.05 -19.27 -19.22
N ASP A 163 -7.97 -18.80 -20.03
CA ASP A 163 -8.80 -19.76 -20.74
C ASP A 163 -7.83 -20.52 -21.68
N PRO A 164 -7.56 -21.83 -21.42
CA PRO A 164 -6.63 -22.62 -22.24
C PRO A 164 -7.00 -22.65 -23.72
N GLN A 165 -8.13 -22.07 -24.13
CA GLN A 165 -8.66 -22.06 -25.47
C GLN A 165 -8.66 -20.65 -26.11
N GLY A 166 -8.20 -19.59 -25.40
CA GLY A 166 -8.12 -18.23 -25.97
C GLY A 166 -9.48 -17.60 -26.33
N ALA A 167 -10.57 -18.27 -25.98
CA ALA A 167 -11.90 -17.94 -26.46
C ALA A 167 -12.49 -16.68 -25.83
N THR A 168 -12.19 -16.40 -24.55
CA THR A 168 -12.81 -15.26 -23.85
C THR A 168 -12.32 -13.92 -24.35
N ARG A 169 -11.04 -13.75 -24.66
CA ARG A 169 -10.55 -12.48 -25.22
C ARG A 169 -10.92 -12.27 -26.69
N GLN A 170 -10.94 -13.34 -27.45
CA GLN A 170 -11.34 -13.25 -28.87
C GLN A 170 -12.86 -13.03 -28.97
N ALA A 171 -13.66 -13.72 -28.15
CA ALA A 171 -15.10 -13.49 -28.05
C ALA A 171 -15.46 -12.09 -27.51
N ASP A 172 -14.69 -11.55 -26.52
CA ASP A 172 -14.87 -10.19 -26.01
C ASP A 172 -14.44 -9.13 -27.05
N ALA A 173 -13.39 -9.38 -27.82
CA ALA A 173 -12.98 -8.52 -28.92
C ALA A 173 -14.00 -8.54 -30.08
N GLU A 174 -14.54 -9.70 -30.38
CA GLU A 174 -15.60 -9.91 -31.38
C GLU A 174 -16.95 -9.33 -30.91
N ALA A 175 -17.25 -9.39 -29.59
CA ALA A 175 -18.43 -8.77 -28.98
C ALA A 175 -18.27 -7.26 -28.73
N GLY A 176 -17.09 -6.69 -28.96
CA GLY A 176 -16.82 -5.26 -28.69
C GLY A 176 -16.84 -4.87 -27.20
N GLN A 177 -16.83 -5.83 -26.29
CA GLN A 177 -16.95 -5.60 -24.84
C GLN A 177 -15.56 -5.53 -24.18
N LYS A 178 -14.91 -4.36 -24.27
CA LYS A 178 -13.68 -4.09 -23.55
C LYS A 178 -13.95 -3.99 -22.04
N PRO A 179 -13.07 -4.51 -21.18
CA PRO A 179 -13.20 -4.34 -19.73
C PRO A 179 -13.17 -2.87 -19.33
N ALA A 180 -13.84 -2.55 -18.24
CA ALA A 180 -13.80 -1.20 -17.68
C ALA A 180 -12.38 -0.88 -17.17
N TYR A 181 -11.69 -1.88 -16.59
CA TYR A 181 -10.33 -1.77 -16.09
C TYR A 181 -9.71 -3.15 -15.83
N LEU A 182 -8.39 -3.16 -15.68
CA LEU A 182 -7.65 -4.24 -15.03
C LEU A 182 -7.19 -3.76 -13.65
N TYR A 183 -7.51 -4.54 -12.61
CA TYR A 183 -7.13 -4.26 -11.22
C TYR A 183 -6.02 -5.20 -10.74
N TYR A 184 -5.07 -4.64 -9.97
CA TYR A 184 -4.14 -5.42 -9.16
C TYR A 184 -3.73 -4.69 -7.88
N CYS A 185 -3.22 -5.44 -6.90
CA CYS A 185 -2.62 -4.91 -5.68
C CYS A 185 -1.10 -5.03 -5.82
N ASP A 186 -0.39 -3.90 -5.85
CA ASP A 186 1.04 -3.84 -6.14
C ASP A 186 1.89 -4.49 -5.02
N ASN A 187 1.39 -4.46 -3.78
CA ASN A 187 2.00 -5.14 -2.64
C ASN A 187 0.95 -5.71 -1.69
N GLU A 188 0.92 -7.01 -1.56
CA GLU A 188 0.03 -7.75 -0.66
C GLU A 188 0.56 -7.76 0.77
N THR A 189 0.02 -6.85 1.60
CA THR A 189 0.47 -6.64 3.00
C THR A 189 0.45 -7.90 3.86
N VAL A 190 -0.50 -8.82 3.62
CA VAL A 190 -0.68 -10.06 4.38
C VAL A 190 0.28 -11.14 3.92
N ASN A 191 0.40 -11.30 2.61
CA ASN A 191 1.11 -12.41 1.99
C ASN A 191 2.56 -12.08 1.65
N GLY A 192 2.93 -10.78 1.62
CA GLY A 192 4.29 -10.33 1.34
C GLY A 192 4.70 -10.45 -0.13
N VAL A 193 3.71 -10.54 -1.03
CA VAL A 193 3.94 -10.58 -2.48
C VAL A 193 3.90 -9.16 -3.02
N GLU A 194 4.96 -8.72 -3.68
CA GLU A 194 5.09 -7.40 -4.32
C GLU A 194 5.42 -7.56 -5.80
N PHE A 195 4.76 -6.77 -6.65
CA PHE A 195 5.02 -6.78 -8.08
C PHE A 195 6.37 -6.13 -8.42
N PRO A 196 7.29 -6.85 -9.08
CA PRO A 196 8.54 -6.28 -9.57
C PRO A 196 8.37 -5.52 -10.90
N PHE A 197 7.19 -5.57 -11.51
CA PHE A 197 6.87 -4.95 -12.79
C PHE A 197 5.44 -4.37 -12.76
N VAL A 198 5.16 -3.46 -13.68
CA VAL A 198 3.78 -2.99 -13.93
C VAL A 198 3.16 -3.93 -14.96
N PRO A 199 1.98 -4.52 -14.68
CA PRO A 199 1.32 -5.42 -15.62
C PRO A 199 1.15 -4.81 -17.01
N SER A 200 1.47 -5.56 -18.04
CA SER A 200 1.33 -5.15 -19.42
C SER A 200 -0.14 -5.26 -19.85
N LEU A 201 -0.66 -4.15 -20.38
CA LEU A 201 -1.99 -4.16 -20.97
C LEU A 201 -1.89 -4.49 -22.46
N HIS A 202 -2.59 -5.54 -22.89
CA HIS A 202 -2.68 -5.84 -24.31
C HIS A 202 -3.51 -4.81 -25.09
N ASP A 203 -4.41 -4.10 -24.39
CA ASP A 203 -5.19 -3.00 -24.95
C ASP A 203 -4.95 -1.73 -24.12
N PRO A 204 -4.24 -0.71 -24.65
CA PRO A 204 -3.97 0.55 -23.95
C PRO A 204 -5.25 1.36 -23.65
N ALA A 205 -6.39 1.01 -24.26
CA ALA A 205 -7.67 1.62 -23.97
C ALA A 205 -8.33 1.08 -22.68
N VAL A 206 -7.74 0.06 -22.03
CA VAL A 206 -8.17 -0.47 -20.74
C VAL A 206 -7.32 0.17 -19.64
N PRO A 207 -7.90 0.99 -18.74
CA PRO A 207 -7.13 1.60 -17.67
C PRO A 207 -6.67 0.56 -16.64
N LEU A 208 -5.43 0.72 -16.16
CA LEU A 208 -4.89 -0.06 -15.07
C LEU A 208 -5.27 0.62 -13.73
N VAL A 209 -5.87 -0.14 -12.82
CA VAL A 209 -6.20 0.29 -11.46
C VAL A 209 -5.29 -0.42 -10.48
N CYS A 210 -4.59 0.34 -9.66
CA CYS A 210 -3.61 -0.19 -8.73
C CYS A 210 -3.87 0.22 -7.29
N ASP A 211 -3.94 -0.77 -6.39
CA ASP A 211 -3.83 -0.55 -4.95
C ASP A 211 -2.34 -0.54 -4.56
N MET A 212 -1.83 0.65 -4.25
CA MET A 212 -0.47 0.83 -3.74
C MET A 212 -0.44 1.14 -2.24
N SER A 213 -1.49 0.83 -1.48
CA SER A 213 -1.59 1.21 -0.07
C SER A 213 -0.36 0.83 0.76
N SER A 214 0.30 -0.28 0.46
CA SER A 214 1.40 -0.76 1.30
C SER A 214 2.81 -0.54 0.72
N ASN A 215 2.92 0.03 -0.49
CA ASN A 215 4.24 0.35 -1.06
C ASN A 215 4.32 1.67 -1.84
N ILE A 216 3.25 2.49 -1.85
CA ILE A 216 3.34 3.85 -2.39
C ILE A 216 4.48 4.62 -1.68
N LEU A 217 5.19 5.48 -2.39
CA LEU A 217 6.34 6.26 -1.89
C LEU A 217 7.55 5.41 -1.44
N SER A 218 7.53 4.11 -1.67
CA SER A 218 8.67 3.24 -1.32
C SER A 218 9.70 3.11 -2.46
N ARG A 219 9.31 3.44 -3.67
CA ARG A 219 10.11 3.40 -4.89
C ARG A 219 9.52 4.34 -5.96
N PRO A 220 10.28 4.72 -6.99
CA PRO A 220 9.75 5.42 -8.16
C PRO A 220 8.67 4.60 -8.87
N VAL A 221 7.66 5.29 -9.37
CA VAL A 221 6.55 4.72 -10.14
C VAL A 221 6.29 5.60 -11.36
N ASP A 222 6.19 5.00 -12.54
CA ASP A 222 5.73 5.70 -13.74
C ASP A 222 4.20 5.80 -13.73
N VAL A 223 3.69 6.90 -13.17
CA VAL A 223 2.25 7.15 -13.02
C VAL A 223 1.53 7.13 -14.37
N SER A 224 2.21 7.43 -15.48
CA SER A 224 1.59 7.48 -16.81
C SER A 224 1.03 6.13 -17.29
N LYS A 225 1.50 5.03 -16.70
CA LYS A 225 1.02 3.66 -17.01
C LYS A 225 -0.33 3.32 -16.37
N PHE A 226 -0.84 4.16 -15.48
CA PHE A 226 -2.03 3.87 -14.71
C PHE A 226 -3.22 4.73 -15.10
N GLY A 227 -4.40 4.19 -15.02
CA GLY A 227 -5.64 4.97 -15.03
C GLY A 227 -5.93 5.54 -13.64
N VAL A 228 -5.80 4.67 -12.62
CA VAL A 228 -6.03 5.03 -11.22
C VAL A 228 -4.99 4.35 -10.34
N ILE A 229 -4.36 5.13 -9.46
CA ILE A 229 -3.61 4.63 -8.30
C ILE A 229 -4.34 5.10 -7.06
N TYR A 230 -4.54 4.21 -6.08
CA TYR A 230 -4.99 4.65 -4.77
C TYR A 230 -4.17 4.03 -3.64
N ALA A 231 -4.19 4.69 -2.48
CA ALA A 231 -3.48 4.22 -1.30
C ALA A 231 -4.14 4.71 -0.01
N GLY A 232 -4.37 3.81 0.94
CA GLY A 232 -4.67 4.18 2.32
C GLY A 232 -3.42 4.74 3.00
N ALA A 233 -3.58 5.85 3.75
CA ALA A 233 -2.43 6.59 4.28
C ALA A 233 -1.71 5.90 5.45
N GLN A 234 -2.35 5.01 6.18
CA GLN A 234 -1.88 4.46 7.47
C GLN A 234 -0.60 3.61 7.42
N LYS A 235 0.10 3.59 6.30
CA LYS A 235 1.34 2.84 6.06
C LYS A 235 2.51 3.77 5.78
N ASN A 236 2.75 4.13 4.51
CA ASN A 236 3.86 5.01 4.13
C ASN A 236 3.52 6.51 4.08
N ILE A 237 2.24 6.86 3.99
CA ILE A 237 1.80 8.25 3.78
C ILE A 237 1.65 8.99 5.11
N GLY A 238 1.10 8.35 6.15
CA GLY A 238 0.81 9.02 7.42
C GLY A 238 -0.15 8.24 8.30
N PRO A 239 -1.03 8.90 9.07
CA PRO A 239 -2.00 8.22 9.94
C PRO A 239 -3.20 7.67 9.16
N ALA A 240 -4.00 6.83 9.82
CA ALA A 240 -5.29 6.39 9.31
C ALA A 240 -6.26 7.58 9.16
N GLY A 241 -7.26 7.43 8.27
CA GLY A 241 -8.36 8.39 8.08
C GLY A 241 -8.42 9.00 6.69
N VAL A 242 -7.33 9.03 5.95
CA VAL A 242 -7.28 9.52 4.58
C VAL A 242 -6.84 8.44 3.61
N SER A 243 -7.38 8.48 2.40
CA SER A 243 -6.91 7.74 1.23
C SER A 243 -6.53 8.72 0.13
N VAL A 244 -5.41 8.48 -0.50
CA VAL A 244 -4.99 9.22 -1.70
C VAL A 244 -5.51 8.49 -2.93
N VAL A 245 -6.01 9.25 -3.91
CA VAL A 245 -6.33 8.74 -5.25
C VAL A 245 -5.63 9.64 -6.27
N ILE A 246 -4.92 9.02 -7.20
CA ILE A 246 -4.32 9.65 -8.38
C ILE A 246 -5.06 9.10 -9.58
N ILE A 247 -5.78 9.94 -10.30
CA ILE A 247 -6.65 9.53 -11.40
C ILE A 247 -6.36 10.30 -12.67
N ARG A 248 -6.31 9.62 -13.80
CA ARG A 248 -6.18 10.23 -15.12
C ARG A 248 -7.46 10.99 -15.49
N GLU A 249 -7.31 12.20 -16.00
CA GLU A 249 -8.42 13.16 -16.15
C GLU A 249 -9.52 12.69 -17.13
N ASP A 250 -9.17 11.93 -18.16
CA ASP A 250 -10.14 11.37 -19.12
C ASP A 250 -11.11 10.39 -18.47
N LEU A 251 -10.73 9.75 -17.35
CA LEU A 251 -11.56 8.80 -16.63
C LEU A 251 -12.68 9.47 -15.80
N LEU A 252 -12.68 10.79 -15.70
CA LEU A 252 -13.73 11.58 -15.05
C LEU A 252 -14.95 11.83 -15.95
N GLN A 253 -14.90 11.42 -17.22
CA GLN A 253 -16.00 11.53 -18.17
C GLN A 253 -16.94 10.31 -18.03
N THR A 254 -17.94 10.43 -17.18
CA THR A 254 -18.86 9.33 -16.84
C THR A 254 -20.27 9.61 -17.37
N SER A 255 -21.03 8.55 -17.65
CA SER A 255 -22.47 8.60 -17.90
C SER A 255 -23.26 8.05 -16.72
N GLU A 256 -24.54 8.43 -16.63
CA GLU A 256 -25.45 7.80 -15.69
C GLU A 256 -25.70 6.34 -16.09
N LEU A 257 -25.68 5.45 -15.10
CA LEU A 257 -26.06 4.05 -15.25
C LEU A 257 -27.49 3.88 -14.75
N LYS A 258 -28.39 3.37 -15.56
CA LYS A 258 -29.75 3.07 -15.15
C LYS A 258 -29.80 1.72 -14.41
N ASP A 259 -30.69 1.63 -13.42
CA ASP A 259 -31.00 0.39 -12.72
C ASP A 259 -29.82 -0.32 -12.04
N GLY A 260 -29.31 0.20 -10.92
CA GLY A 260 -28.36 -0.53 -10.09
C GLY A 260 -27.24 0.29 -9.46
N LEU A 261 -26.06 0.43 -10.09
CA LEU A 261 -24.91 1.13 -9.51
C LEU A 261 -25.05 2.67 -9.47
N GLN A 262 -26.22 3.20 -9.75
CA GLN A 262 -26.46 4.64 -9.79
C GLN A 262 -27.62 5.06 -8.86
N PRO A 263 -27.56 6.26 -8.34
CA PRO A 263 -26.45 7.21 -8.44
C PRO A 263 -25.22 6.74 -7.65
N VAL A 264 -24.01 7.08 -8.14
CA VAL A 264 -22.78 6.88 -7.36
C VAL A 264 -22.89 7.68 -6.06
N PRO A 265 -22.65 7.11 -4.89
CA PRO A 265 -22.61 7.89 -3.66
C PRO A 265 -21.60 9.04 -3.79
N LEU A 266 -22.02 10.28 -3.50
CA LEU A 266 -21.20 11.47 -3.75
C LEU A 266 -19.81 11.42 -3.16
N MET A 267 -19.65 10.76 -2.01
CA MET A 267 -18.35 10.59 -1.37
C MET A 267 -17.45 9.56 -2.05
N LEU A 268 -17.96 8.77 -2.98
CA LEU A 268 -17.23 7.82 -3.81
C LEU A 268 -17.04 8.33 -5.24
N ASP A 269 -17.71 9.41 -5.63
CA ASP A 269 -17.63 9.98 -6.98
C ASP A 269 -16.35 10.80 -7.15
N TYR A 270 -15.40 10.27 -7.92
CA TYR A 270 -14.12 10.92 -8.20
C TYR A 270 -14.30 12.29 -8.86
N LYS A 271 -15.27 12.44 -9.76
CA LYS A 271 -15.58 13.71 -10.43
C LYS A 271 -16.00 14.79 -9.43
N THR A 272 -16.88 14.44 -8.49
CA THR A 272 -17.31 15.34 -7.41
C THR A 272 -16.14 15.74 -6.52
N MET A 273 -15.28 14.80 -6.15
CA MET A 273 -14.11 15.08 -5.32
C MET A 273 -13.10 15.97 -6.04
N VAL A 274 -12.81 15.72 -7.32
CA VAL A 274 -11.94 16.58 -8.14
C VAL A 274 -12.51 17.99 -8.28
N LYS A 275 -13.79 18.13 -8.62
CA LYS A 275 -14.45 19.44 -8.79
C LYS A 275 -14.38 20.30 -7.53
N ASN A 276 -14.40 19.69 -6.36
CA ASN A 276 -14.39 20.36 -5.06
C ASN A 276 -12.99 20.33 -4.39
N ASN A 277 -11.92 20.03 -5.12
CA ASN A 277 -10.56 19.97 -4.58
C ASN A 277 -10.43 19.13 -3.30
N SER A 278 -11.12 17.98 -3.24
CA SER A 278 -11.25 17.10 -2.06
C SER A 278 -12.04 17.69 -0.88
N LEU A 279 -12.66 18.87 -1.03
CA LEU A 279 -13.35 19.63 0.02
C LEU A 279 -14.88 19.63 -0.15
N TYR A 280 -15.43 18.60 -0.77
CA TYR A 280 -16.89 18.47 -0.89
C TYR A 280 -17.57 18.40 0.47
N ASN A 281 -16.98 17.69 1.42
CA ASN A 281 -17.33 17.69 2.84
C ASN A 281 -16.08 18.07 3.69
N THR A 282 -16.20 18.14 5.02
CA THR A 282 -15.06 18.29 5.91
C THR A 282 -14.17 17.06 5.83
N PRO A 283 -12.93 17.19 5.33
CA PRO A 283 -12.01 16.05 5.19
C PRO A 283 -11.35 15.70 6.53
N PRO A 284 -10.59 14.61 6.60
CA PRO A 284 -9.79 14.26 7.79
C PRO A 284 -8.55 15.18 7.87
N MET A 285 -8.78 16.44 8.25
CA MET A 285 -7.82 17.55 8.16
C MET A 285 -6.48 17.26 8.82
N PHE A 286 -6.50 16.70 10.03
CA PHE A 286 -5.28 16.37 10.75
C PHE A 286 -4.50 15.23 10.09
N ALA A 287 -5.19 14.26 9.50
CA ALA A 287 -4.52 13.19 8.76
C ALA A 287 -3.85 13.70 7.47
N ILE A 288 -4.48 14.65 6.76
CA ILE A 288 -3.88 15.30 5.59
C ILE A 288 -2.67 16.14 5.98
N TYR A 289 -2.75 16.88 7.08
CA TYR A 289 -1.62 17.62 7.64
C TYR A 289 -0.43 16.72 7.96
N MET A 290 -0.66 15.63 8.69
CA MET A 290 0.39 14.67 9.00
C MET A 290 1.00 14.05 7.74
N SER A 291 0.17 13.79 6.72
CA SER A 291 0.65 13.30 5.43
C SER A 291 1.54 14.33 4.72
N SER A 292 1.16 15.62 4.75
CA SER A 292 1.99 16.71 4.22
C SER A 292 3.34 16.81 4.94
N LEU A 293 3.37 16.60 6.27
CA LEU A 293 4.63 16.55 7.02
C LEU A 293 5.51 15.34 6.63
N VAL A 294 4.91 14.18 6.35
CA VAL A 294 5.66 13.03 5.84
C VAL A 294 6.19 13.31 4.44
N PHE A 295 5.45 14.00 3.59
CA PHE A 295 5.93 14.40 2.27
C PHE A 295 7.08 15.41 2.35
N ASP A 296 6.98 16.41 3.26
CA ASP A 296 8.10 17.32 3.57
C ASP A 296 9.35 16.51 4.00
N TRP A 297 9.17 15.56 4.92
CA TRP A 297 10.25 14.71 5.39
C TRP A 297 10.90 13.89 4.27
N LEU A 298 10.12 13.35 3.32
CA LEU A 298 10.67 12.64 2.16
C LEU A 298 11.42 13.55 1.21
N LEU A 299 10.98 14.81 1.07
CA LEU A 299 11.59 15.81 0.20
C LEU A 299 12.82 16.50 0.83
N ASP A 300 13.03 16.37 2.14
CA ASP A 300 14.13 17.02 2.85
C ASP A 300 15.40 16.15 2.84
N PRO A 301 16.48 16.61 2.16
CA PRO A 301 17.74 15.87 2.12
C PRO A 301 18.38 15.70 3.50
N SER A 302 18.21 16.68 4.41
CA SER A 302 18.81 16.64 5.74
C SER A 302 18.12 15.60 6.62
N ALA A 303 16.79 15.53 6.56
CA ALA A 303 15.99 14.57 7.29
C ALA A 303 16.28 13.12 6.86
N GLN A 304 16.53 12.90 5.57
CA GLN A 304 16.87 11.58 5.03
C GLN A 304 18.24 11.09 5.53
N ARG A 305 19.25 11.99 5.61
CA ARG A 305 20.60 11.64 6.07
C ARG A 305 20.65 11.27 7.55
N VAL A 306 19.94 12.00 8.39
CA VAL A 306 19.91 11.75 9.85
C VAL A 306 19.34 10.37 10.16
N GLN A 307 18.41 9.88 9.36
CA GLN A 307 17.79 8.58 9.58
C GLN A 307 18.73 7.40 9.26
N ASP A 308 19.66 7.58 8.34
CA ASP A 308 20.52 6.49 7.85
C ASP A 308 21.89 6.44 8.53
N GLY A 309 22.22 7.40 9.40
CA GLY A 309 23.44 7.39 10.22
C GLY A 309 24.76 7.57 9.46
N ASP A 310 24.77 7.47 8.14
CA ASP A 310 25.97 7.56 7.32
C ASP A 310 25.75 8.41 6.06
N ALA A 311 26.28 9.63 6.08
CA ALA A 311 26.21 10.55 4.95
C ALA A 311 27.03 10.08 3.73
N SER A 312 27.93 9.11 3.88
CA SER A 312 28.79 8.61 2.79
C SER A 312 28.04 7.72 1.78
N ILE A 313 26.88 7.18 2.20
CA ILE A 313 26.04 6.29 1.37
C ILE A 313 25.33 7.06 0.25
N TYR A 314 25.21 8.39 0.38
CA TYR A 314 24.52 9.25 -0.60
C TYR A 314 25.52 10.08 -1.41
N PRO A 315 25.82 9.69 -2.67
CA PRO A 315 26.85 10.33 -3.47
C PRO A 315 26.57 11.79 -3.83
N HIS A 316 25.33 12.26 -3.73
CA HIS A 316 24.95 13.62 -4.07
C HIS A 316 23.88 14.21 -3.13
N SER A 317 23.92 15.53 -2.91
CA SER A 317 22.94 16.27 -2.11
C SER A 317 21.51 16.27 -2.70
N SER A 318 21.35 15.85 -3.94
CA SER A 318 20.09 15.73 -4.66
C SER A 318 19.41 14.36 -4.55
N PHE A 319 20.01 13.39 -3.87
CA PHE A 319 19.42 12.05 -3.68
C PHE A 319 18.40 12.08 -2.55
N VAL A 320 17.15 12.37 -2.91
CA VAL A 320 16.02 12.55 -1.99
C VAL A 320 14.75 11.92 -2.56
N GLY A 321 13.66 11.98 -1.83
CA GLY A 321 12.38 11.51 -2.29
C GLY A 321 12.30 9.99 -2.36
N VAL A 322 11.57 9.51 -3.36
CA VAL A 322 11.28 8.08 -3.51
C VAL A 322 12.48 7.26 -3.97
N GLU A 323 13.45 7.87 -4.65
CA GLU A 323 14.71 7.21 -5.05
C GLU A 323 15.58 6.89 -3.81
N ALA A 324 15.69 7.83 -2.87
CA ALA A 324 16.38 7.61 -1.60
C ALA A 324 15.63 6.59 -0.73
N ALA A 325 14.29 6.67 -0.70
CA ALA A 325 13.47 5.70 0.00
C ALA A 325 13.66 4.29 -0.56
N GLN A 326 13.70 4.13 -1.89
CA GLN A 326 13.95 2.84 -2.54
C GLN A 326 15.28 2.23 -2.09
N ALA A 327 16.37 2.97 -2.19
CA ALA A 327 17.70 2.46 -1.82
C ALA A 327 17.75 2.00 -0.35
N ARG A 328 17.14 2.78 0.56
CA ARG A 328 17.03 2.42 1.99
C ARG A 328 16.17 1.17 2.19
N ASN A 329 15.03 1.09 1.53
CA ASN A 329 14.13 -0.06 1.65
C ASN A 329 14.76 -1.35 1.10
N GLU A 330 15.53 -1.26 0.02
CA GLU A 330 16.28 -2.38 -0.54
C GLU A 330 17.35 -2.88 0.43
N ARG A 331 18.12 -1.98 1.09
CA ARG A 331 19.10 -2.37 2.13
C ARG A 331 18.41 -3.05 3.31
N LYS A 332 17.35 -2.46 3.87
CA LYS A 332 16.58 -3.03 4.99
C LYS A 332 16.05 -4.43 4.66
N ALA A 333 15.37 -4.55 3.52
CA ALA A 333 14.78 -5.82 3.10
C ALA A 333 15.85 -6.88 2.84
N SER A 334 16.94 -6.53 2.15
CA SER A 334 18.04 -7.46 1.86
C SER A 334 18.68 -7.98 3.13
N LYS A 335 18.96 -7.11 4.12
CA LYS A 335 19.51 -7.52 5.43
C LYS A 335 18.58 -8.51 6.13
N LEU A 336 17.28 -8.21 6.21
CA LEU A 336 16.31 -9.06 6.90
C LEU A 336 16.11 -10.40 6.18
N TYR A 337 15.92 -10.38 4.85
CA TYR A 337 15.78 -11.62 4.07
C TYR A 337 17.03 -12.50 4.19
N LYS A 338 18.25 -11.91 4.16
CA LYS A 338 19.47 -12.68 4.38
C LYS A 338 19.48 -13.34 5.76
N ALA A 339 19.14 -12.62 6.82
CA ALA A 339 19.08 -13.18 8.17
C ALA A 339 18.05 -14.33 8.27
N LEU A 340 16.90 -14.19 7.61
CA LEU A 340 15.86 -15.25 7.55
C LEU A 340 16.32 -16.47 6.72
N GLU A 341 17.08 -16.24 5.63
CA GLU A 341 17.64 -17.32 4.82
C GLU A 341 18.74 -18.10 5.59
N ASP A 342 19.58 -17.38 6.32
CA ASP A 342 20.68 -17.95 7.12
C ASP A 342 20.16 -18.66 8.39
N SER A 343 18.98 -18.30 8.90
CA SER A 343 18.38 -18.92 10.10
C SER A 343 18.05 -20.40 9.88
N ARG A 344 18.31 -21.22 10.90
CA ARG A 344 17.95 -22.64 10.89
C ARG A 344 16.46 -22.87 11.01
N PHE A 345 15.74 -22.01 11.70
CA PHE A 345 14.33 -22.19 12.06
C PHE A 345 13.36 -21.37 11.21
N CYS A 346 13.80 -20.27 10.60
CA CYS A 346 12.90 -19.43 9.81
C CYS A 346 12.58 -20.00 8.43
N ARG A 347 11.33 -19.82 8.00
CA ARG A 347 10.81 -20.21 6.67
C ARG A 347 10.18 -18.98 6.02
N ILE A 348 10.74 -18.50 4.94
CA ILE A 348 10.20 -17.37 4.18
C ILE A 348 8.95 -17.85 3.43
N VAL A 349 7.86 -17.07 3.53
CA VAL A 349 6.58 -17.44 2.90
C VAL A 349 6.63 -17.27 1.39
N VAL A 350 7.15 -16.14 0.90
CA VAL A 350 7.24 -15.85 -0.54
C VAL A 350 8.46 -16.54 -1.12
N GLN A 351 8.24 -17.56 -1.95
CA GLN A 351 9.30 -18.38 -2.52
C GLN A 351 9.98 -17.71 -3.71
N ASP A 352 9.19 -17.05 -4.57
CA ASP A 352 9.72 -16.27 -5.68
C ASP A 352 10.45 -15.02 -5.14
N LYS A 353 11.78 -15.03 -5.28
CA LYS A 353 12.63 -13.92 -4.78
C LYS A 353 12.31 -12.58 -5.43
N ALA A 354 11.89 -12.60 -6.71
CA ALA A 354 11.55 -11.37 -7.43
C ALA A 354 10.26 -10.74 -6.90
N ALA A 355 9.33 -11.57 -6.40
CA ALA A 355 8.05 -11.14 -5.85
C ALA A 355 8.08 -10.87 -4.33
N ARG A 356 9.24 -10.89 -3.68
CA ARG A 356 9.36 -10.61 -2.24
C ARG A 356 9.15 -9.14 -1.93
N SER A 357 8.20 -8.85 -1.05
CA SER A 357 7.92 -7.48 -0.59
C SER A 357 9.12 -6.87 0.13
N LYS A 358 9.40 -5.60 -0.16
CA LYS A 358 10.37 -4.79 0.57
C LYS A 358 9.73 -4.04 1.75
N MET A 359 8.39 -4.15 1.88
CA MET A 359 7.61 -3.49 2.92
C MET A 359 7.08 -4.44 3.98
N ASN A 360 6.60 -5.62 3.59
CA ASN A 360 5.95 -6.58 4.48
C ASN A 360 6.56 -7.96 4.30
N ILE A 361 7.31 -8.41 5.30
CA ILE A 361 8.08 -9.65 5.25
C ILE A 361 7.44 -10.69 6.18
N PRO A 362 6.53 -11.53 5.65
CA PRO A 362 5.98 -12.64 6.42
C PRO A 362 6.94 -13.82 6.42
N PHE A 363 7.08 -14.46 7.59
CA PHE A 363 7.84 -15.68 7.76
C PHE A 363 7.23 -16.58 8.83
N ARG A 364 7.59 -17.84 8.81
CA ARG A 364 7.22 -18.83 9.81
C ARG A 364 8.44 -19.23 10.60
N ILE A 365 8.24 -19.69 11.83
CA ILE A 365 9.28 -20.35 12.61
C ILE A 365 8.86 -21.82 12.75
N SER A 366 9.77 -22.73 12.42
CA SER A 366 9.55 -24.17 12.59
C SER A 366 10.47 -24.69 13.70
N ALA A 367 9.92 -25.48 14.61
CA ALA A 367 10.70 -26.17 15.64
C ALA A 367 11.68 -27.20 15.04
N THR A 368 11.42 -27.61 13.78
CA THR A 368 12.34 -28.47 13.03
C THR A 368 13.35 -27.62 12.28
N PRO A 369 14.67 -27.77 12.52
CA PRO A 369 15.70 -27.03 11.78
C PRO A 369 15.68 -27.33 10.28
N LYS A 370 16.15 -26.36 9.46
CA LYS A 370 16.35 -26.60 8.01
C LYS A 370 17.34 -27.73 7.80
N GLY A 371 17.02 -28.63 6.88
CA GLY A 371 17.88 -29.76 6.52
C GLY A 371 17.72 -31.00 7.40
N ASP A 372 16.96 -30.94 8.48
CA ASP A 372 16.61 -32.13 9.26
C ASP A 372 15.46 -32.91 8.59
N SER A 373 15.81 -33.93 7.82
CA SER A 373 14.85 -34.82 7.14
C SER A 373 14.27 -35.92 8.04
N SER A 374 14.77 -36.04 9.25
CA SER A 374 14.35 -37.10 10.21
C SER A 374 13.15 -36.69 11.06
N ALA A 375 12.91 -35.37 11.19
CA ALA A 375 11.85 -34.85 12.04
C ALA A 375 10.56 -34.60 11.25
N THR A 376 9.44 -35.10 11.76
CA THR A 376 8.09 -34.74 11.28
C THR A 376 7.76 -33.32 11.74
N THR A 377 7.21 -32.52 10.83
CA THR A 377 6.73 -31.17 11.18
C THR A 377 5.62 -31.25 12.23
N ASP A 378 5.87 -30.68 13.39
CA ASP A 378 4.90 -30.58 14.48
C ASP A 378 4.31 -29.17 14.49
N LYS A 379 3.15 -29.02 13.86
CA LYS A 379 2.48 -27.72 13.73
C LYS A 379 2.23 -27.04 15.08
N LYS A 380 1.93 -27.81 16.13
CA LYS A 380 1.67 -27.25 17.46
C LYS A 380 2.93 -26.65 18.07
N LYS A 381 4.08 -27.35 17.93
CA LYS A 381 5.37 -26.82 18.37
C LYS A 381 5.80 -25.61 17.57
N ASP A 382 5.54 -25.57 16.26
CA ASP A 382 5.81 -24.43 15.43
C ASP A 382 5.00 -23.19 15.92
N GLU A 383 3.70 -23.35 16.20
CA GLU A 383 2.83 -22.30 16.74
C GLU A 383 3.27 -21.84 18.14
N GLU A 384 3.68 -22.76 19.02
CA GLU A 384 4.22 -22.44 20.34
C GLU A 384 5.53 -21.63 20.23
N MET A 385 6.42 -22.01 19.32
CA MET A 385 7.69 -21.30 19.08
C MET A 385 7.45 -19.91 18.46
N GLU A 386 6.52 -19.76 17.52
CA GLU A 386 6.10 -18.47 16.98
C GLU A 386 5.51 -17.55 18.07
N ALA A 387 4.66 -18.08 18.94
CA ALA A 387 4.09 -17.34 20.07
C ALA A 387 5.18 -16.90 21.07
N ALA A 388 6.14 -17.76 21.39
CA ALA A 388 7.27 -17.44 22.24
C ALA A 388 8.16 -16.34 21.62
N PHE A 389 8.42 -16.41 20.31
CA PHE A 389 9.16 -15.39 19.59
C PHE A 389 8.48 -14.02 19.71
N VAL A 390 7.18 -13.94 19.47
CA VAL A 390 6.42 -12.67 19.55
C VAL A 390 6.43 -12.11 20.96
N ALA A 391 6.15 -12.94 21.98
CA ALA A 391 6.11 -12.50 23.36
C ALA A 391 7.46 -11.97 23.88
N GLN A 392 8.57 -12.66 23.54
CA GLN A 392 9.91 -12.23 23.92
C GLN A 392 10.33 -10.96 23.17
N ALA A 393 9.95 -10.83 21.87
CA ALA A 393 10.17 -9.63 21.08
C ALA A 393 9.50 -8.39 21.71
N GLU A 394 8.22 -8.55 22.11
CA GLU A 394 7.47 -7.47 22.77
C GLU A 394 8.12 -7.02 24.08
N ALA A 395 8.61 -7.96 24.90
CA ALA A 395 9.34 -7.66 26.13
C ALA A 395 10.63 -6.85 25.86
N LYS A 396 11.22 -6.97 24.67
CA LYS A 396 12.40 -6.22 24.21
C LYS A 396 12.03 -4.92 23.46
N GLY A 397 10.75 -4.57 23.34
CA GLY A 397 10.29 -3.37 22.65
C GLY A 397 10.15 -3.51 21.13
N LEU A 398 10.19 -4.74 20.59
CA LEU A 398 9.92 -5.05 19.19
C LEU A 398 8.44 -5.42 19.06
N LEU A 399 7.62 -4.45 18.68
CA LEU A 399 6.18 -4.54 18.79
C LEU A 399 5.50 -4.97 17.48
N GLN A 400 4.33 -5.61 17.58
CA GLN A 400 3.41 -5.94 16.49
C GLN A 400 4.01 -6.85 15.41
N LEU A 401 4.86 -7.80 15.80
CA LEU A 401 5.45 -8.80 14.91
C LEU A 401 4.50 -9.96 14.58
N ALA A 402 3.42 -10.15 15.31
CA ALA A 402 2.46 -11.20 15.03
C ALA A 402 1.92 -11.11 13.59
N GLY A 403 1.86 -12.24 12.91
CA GLY A 403 1.29 -12.35 11.56
C GLY A 403 -0.20 -12.03 11.53
N HIS A 404 -0.76 -11.88 10.34
CA HIS A 404 -2.18 -11.60 10.22
C HIS A 404 -3.00 -12.81 10.72
N ARG A 405 -4.10 -12.53 11.46
CA ARG A 405 -4.96 -13.56 12.08
C ARG A 405 -5.43 -14.66 11.13
N SER A 406 -5.53 -14.39 9.83
CA SER A 406 -5.99 -15.38 8.84
C SER A 406 -4.90 -16.35 8.37
N VAL A 407 -3.61 -16.03 8.56
CA VAL A 407 -2.48 -16.83 8.07
C VAL A 407 -1.51 -17.25 9.18
N GLY A 408 -1.54 -16.57 10.34
CA GLY A 408 -0.62 -16.81 11.45
C GLY A 408 0.81 -16.41 11.15
N GLY A 409 1.76 -16.99 11.88
CA GLY A 409 3.18 -16.73 11.70
C GLY A 409 3.63 -15.37 12.23
N ILE A 410 4.73 -14.88 11.68
CA ILE A 410 5.34 -13.61 12.03
C ILE A 410 5.34 -12.73 10.79
N ARG A 411 5.21 -11.42 10.97
CA ARG A 411 5.33 -10.45 9.88
C ARG A 411 6.06 -9.21 10.36
N ALA A 412 7.22 -8.94 9.81
CA ALA A 412 7.91 -7.68 10.00
C ALA A 412 7.51 -6.69 8.90
N SER A 413 6.82 -5.61 9.27
CA SER A 413 6.52 -4.51 8.34
C SER A 413 7.58 -3.42 8.53
N ILE A 414 8.37 -3.17 7.48
CA ILE A 414 9.55 -2.29 7.50
C ILE A 414 9.37 -1.09 6.55
N TYR A 415 8.21 -0.42 6.67
CA TYR A 415 7.87 0.75 5.85
C TYR A 415 8.94 1.86 5.89
N ASN A 416 8.74 2.92 5.14
CA ASN A 416 9.72 4.01 5.00
C ASN A 416 10.22 4.58 6.32
N ALA A 417 9.35 4.70 7.33
CA ALA A 417 9.69 5.24 8.63
C ALA A 417 10.49 4.29 9.54
N MET A 418 10.48 2.98 9.26
CA MET A 418 11.34 2.02 9.96
C MET A 418 12.79 2.27 9.55
N THR A 419 13.66 2.51 10.53
CA THR A 419 15.08 2.76 10.28
C THR A 419 15.86 1.47 10.02
N GLU A 420 17.05 1.56 9.46
CA GLU A 420 17.96 0.42 9.33
C GLU A 420 18.34 -0.14 10.70
N GLU A 421 18.55 0.74 11.70
CA GLU A 421 18.81 0.32 13.09
C GLU A 421 17.70 -0.57 13.65
N GLY A 422 16.42 -0.22 13.43
CA GLY A 422 15.29 -1.04 13.86
C GLY A 422 15.30 -2.45 13.25
N VAL A 423 15.70 -2.54 11.99
CA VAL A 423 15.88 -3.83 11.31
C VAL A 423 17.07 -4.60 11.88
N ASP A 424 18.19 -3.92 12.16
CA ASP A 424 19.38 -4.54 12.74
C ASP A 424 19.10 -5.06 14.16
N VAL A 425 18.31 -4.35 14.97
CA VAL A 425 17.84 -4.82 16.29
C VAL A 425 16.95 -6.07 16.16
N LEU A 426 16.04 -6.11 15.18
CA LEU A 426 15.24 -7.31 14.93
C LEU A 426 16.12 -8.51 14.51
N ILE A 427 17.13 -8.29 13.67
CA ILE A 427 18.08 -9.33 13.25
C ILE A 427 18.91 -9.84 14.42
N ALA A 428 19.39 -8.95 15.29
CA ALA A 428 20.11 -9.33 16.50
C ALA A 428 19.22 -10.18 17.43
N TYR A 429 17.98 -9.76 17.62
CA TYR A 429 17.00 -10.53 18.41
C TYR A 429 16.71 -11.90 17.79
N LEU A 430 16.57 -12.00 16.48
CA LEU A 430 16.36 -13.27 15.77
C LEU A 430 17.49 -14.27 16.11
N LYS A 431 18.76 -13.82 16.05
CA LYS A 431 19.92 -14.65 16.37
C LYS A 431 19.95 -15.05 17.85
N GLU A 432 19.62 -14.12 18.74
CA GLU A 432 19.53 -14.40 20.18
C GLU A 432 18.44 -15.45 20.48
N PHE A 433 17.25 -15.28 19.88
CA PHE A 433 16.17 -16.25 20.02
C PHE A 433 16.58 -17.63 19.51
N GLU A 434 17.21 -17.70 18.35
CA GLU A 434 17.69 -18.94 17.75
C GLU A 434 18.74 -19.67 18.60
N SER A 435 19.56 -18.93 19.37
CA SER A 435 20.57 -19.51 20.26
C SER A 435 19.98 -20.23 21.48
N GLN A 436 18.69 -20.08 21.74
CA GLN A 436 17.99 -20.76 22.86
C GLN A 436 17.54 -22.18 22.49
N TYR A 437 17.58 -22.53 21.20
CA TYR A 437 17.18 -23.81 20.63
C TYR A 437 18.30 -24.47 19.82
#